data_7b5f898aba72efbcb3c54c34624619d4
#
_entry.id   7b5f898aba72efbcb3c54c34624619d4
#
_cell.length_a   1.000
_cell.length_b   1.000
_cell.length_c   1.000
_cell.angle_alpha   90.00
_cell.angle_beta   90.00
_cell.angle_gamma   90.00
#
_symmetry.space_group_name_H-M   'P 1'
#
loop_
_entity.id
_entity.type
_entity.pdbx_description
1 polymer ?
#
loop_
_entity_poly.entity_id
_entity_poly.type
_entity_poly.pdbx_seq_one_letter_code
_entity_poly.pdbx_strand_id
1 'polypeptide(L)'
;MLIFDEVITGFRLSDGGASKYFGVTPDMTTLGKIVGGGMPLACYGGKLEIMQCVAPLGSVYQAGTLSGNPCAVAAGIETIRQIESIPNFYEELDRKSAMIENAIREKGLNVNRCGSLMTVFFNDERVKSYDEARACNTESYGRYYRHMLQSGIYTAPSQFEAMFVSYAHSDEDIAKTIEAIESYR
;
A
#
# COMPACT_ATOMS: atom_id res chain seq x y z
N MET A 1 16.87 -5.31 17.54
CA MET A 1 16.80 -5.36 16.05
C MET A 1 15.44 -4.88 15.63
N LEU A 2 15.38 -3.90 14.72
CA LEU A 2 14.15 -3.38 14.12
C LEU A 2 14.09 -3.85 12.66
N ILE A 3 13.01 -4.52 12.28
CA ILE A 3 12.78 -4.98 10.92
C ILE A 3 11.55 -4.24 10.38
N PHE A 4 11.68 -3.59 9.23
CA PHE A 4 10.56 -3.03 8.50
C PHE A 4 10.09 -4.00 7.43
N ASP A 5 8.86 -4.46 7.58
CA ASP A 5 8.16 -5.14 6.49
C ASP A 5 7.58 -4.07 5.53
N GLU A 6 8.34 -3.80 4.48
CA GLU A 6 7.99 -2.85 3.42
C GLU A 6 7.39 -3.55 2.18
N VAL A 7 6.87 -4.75 2.35
CA VAL A 7 6.24 -5.49 1.24
C VAL A 7 5.07 -4.72 0.63
N ILE A 8 4.36 -3.92 1.42
CA ILE A 8 3.28 -3.04 0.96
C ILE A 8 3.77 -1.60 0.79
N THR A 9 4.53 -1.10 1.73
CA THR A 9 4.88 0.33 1.86
C THR A 9 6.10 0.73 1.02
N GLY A 10 6.98 -0.21 0.67
CA GLY A 10 8.13 0.03 -0.18
C GLY A 10 7.73 0.53 -1.57
N PHE A 11 8.31 1.64 -2.01
CA PHE A 11 7.98 2.36 -3.25
C PHE A 11 6.52 2.82 -3.35
N ARG A 12 5.72 2.67 -2.30
CA ARG A 12 4.33 3.13 -2.25
C ARG A 12 4.16 4.45 -1.53
N LEU A 13 4.76 4.59 -0.35
CA LEU A 13 4.68 5.82 0.44
C LEU A 13 5.70 6.86 0.01
N SER A 14 6.86 6.39 -0.40
CA SER A 14 7.96 7.18 -0.96
C SER A 14 8.92 6.25 -1.73
N ASP A 15 9.90 6.80 -2.40
CA ASP A 15 11.02 6.07 -3.02
C ASP A 15 11.84 5.25 -2.01
N GLY A 16 11.86 5.66 -0.73
CA GLY A 16 12.45 4.93 0.39
C GLY A 16 11.41 4.27 1.31
N GLY A 17 10.16 4.07 0.85
CA GLY A 17 9.10 3.40 1.61
C GLY A 17 8.70 4.12 2.89
N ALA A 18 8.20 3.35 3.87
CA ALA A 18 7.83 3.85 5.20
C ALA A 18 9.05 4.35 5.97
N SER A 19 10.20 3.75 5.77
CA SER A 19 11.47 4.16 6.38
C SER A 19 11.75 5.64 6.15
N LYS A 20 11.74 6.06 4.89
CA LYS A 20 11.92 7.48 4.52
C LYS A 20 10.72 8.34 4.92
N TYR A 21 9.51 7.83 4.73
CA TYR A 21 8.27 8.57 5.02
C TYR A 21 8.15 8.96 6.51
N PHE A 22 8.54 8.07 7.41
CA PHE A 22 8.51 8.32 8.87
C PHE A 22 9.84 8.77 9.46
N GLY A 23 10.92 8.81 8.68
CA GLY A 23 12.25 9.19 9.16
C GLY A 23 12.85 8.18 10.14
N VAL A 24 12.53 6.90 9.99
CA VAL A 24 13.02 5.81 10.86
C VAL A 24 13.93 4.88 10.08
N THR A 25 15.15 4.64 10.57
CA THR A 25 16.10 3.72 9.94
C THR A 25 16.02 2.35 10.61
N PRO A 26 15.52 1.30 9.92
CA PRO A 26 15.49 -0.05 10.45
C PRO A 26 16.88 -0.72 10.36
N ASP A 27 17.04 -1.84 11.08
CA ASP A 27 18.21 -2.71 10.94
C ASP A 27 18.11 -3.58 9.68
N MET A 28 16.89 -3.97 9.30
CA MET A 28 16.56 -4.72 8.08
C MET A 28 15.26 -4.24 7.47
N THR A 29 15.15 -4.42 6.16
CA THR A 29 13.93 -4.15 5.38
C THR A 29 13.62 -5.32 4.47
N THR A 30 12.34 -5.70 4.36
CA THR A 30 11.85 -6.64 3.36
C THR A 30 11.02 -5.90 2.33
N LEU A 31 11.15 -6.24 1.06
CA LEU A 31 10.45 -5.62 -0.07
C LEU A 31 9.78 -6.68 -0.93
N GLY A 32 8.65 -6.33 -1.52
CA GLY A 32 7.91 -7.18 -2.45
C GLY A 32 6.96 -6.33 -3.31
N LYS A 33 5.96 -6.95 -3.90
CA LYS A 33 4.90 -6.27 -4.68
C LYS A 33 5.46 -5.28 -5.71
N ILE A 34 5.44 -3.97 -5.44
CA ILE A 34 5.88 -2.92 -6.37
C ILE A 34 7.30 -3.16 -6.87
N VAL A 35 8.22 -3.61 -6.01
CA VAL A 35 9.61 -3.90 -6.41
C VAL A 35 9.71 -4.93 -7.53
N GLY A 36 8.70 -5.76 -7.71
CA GLY A 36 8.64 -6.77 -8.77
C GLY A 36 7.97 -6.29 -10.06
N GLY A 37 7.35 -5.10 -10.08
CA GLY A 37 6.67 -4.61 -11.27
C GLY A 37 5.58 -5.53 -11.80
N GLY A 38 4.84 -6.20 -10.90
CA GLY A 38 3.83 -7.20 -11.23
C GLY A 38 4.36 -8.63 -11.36
N MET A 39 5.68 -8.82 -11.38
CA MET A 39 6.33 -10.14 -11.42
C MET A 39 6.66 -10.63 -10.00
N PRO A 40 6.83 -11.96 -9.80
CA PRO A 40 7.15 -12.53 -8.49
C PRO A 40 8.62 -12.24 -8.11
N LEU A 41 8.84 -11.05 -7.54
CA LEU A 41 10.11 -10.61 -7.00
C LEU A 41 9.91 -10.14 -5.55
N ALA A 42 10.83 -10.53 -4.70
CA ALA A 42 10.98 -10.02 -3.35
C ALA A 42 12.46 -9.89 -3.04
N CYS A 43 12.80 -9.01 -2.12
CA CYS A 43 14.16 -8.88 -1.62
C CYS A 43 14.17 -8.46 -0.15
N TYR A 44 15.30 -8.63 0.47
CA TYR A 44 15.58 -8.12 1.81
C TYR A 44 16.99 -7.56 1.84
N GLY A 45 17.21 -6.61 2.73
CA GLY A 45 18.51 -5.98 2.93
C GLY A 45 18.57 -5.35 4.31
N GLY A 46 19.76 -4.94 4.73
CA GLY A 46 19.95 -4.33 6.03
C GLY A 46 21.40 -4.06 6.34
N LYS A 47 21.70 -3.88 7.62
CA LYS A 47 23.06 -3.64 8.11
C LYS A 47 23.99 -4.76 7.69
N LEU A 48 25.22 -4.40 7.34
CA LEU A 48 26.23 -5.31 6.83
C LEU A 48 26.45 -6.53 7.74
N GLU A 49 26.57 -6.30 9.04
CA GLU A 49 26.78 -7.36 10.03
C GLU A 49 25.64 -8.39 10.06
N ILE A 50 24.42 -7.98 9.74
CA ILE A 50 23.26 -8.88 9.63
C ILE A 50 23.33 -9.65 8.31
N MET A 51 23.60 -8.95 7.22
CA MET A 51 23.63 -9.57 5.89
C MET A 51 24.80 -10.55 5.72
N GLN A 52 25.90 -10.36 6.45
CA GLN A 52 27.01 -11.30 6.49
C GLN A 52 26.68 -12.64 7.17
N CYS A 53 25.56 -12.73 7.90
CA CYS A 53 25.07 -14.01 8.41
C CYS A 53 24.52 -14.94 7.32
N VAL A 54 24.22 -14.42 6.12
CA VAL A 54 23.66 -15.19 5.01
C VAL A 54 24.77 -15.91 4.26
N ALA A 55 24.51 -17.15 3.86
CA ALA A 55 25.44 -17.97 3.06
C ALA A 55 25.81 -17.24 1.75
N PRO A 56 27.05 -17.36 1.22
CA PRO A 56 28.14 -18.24 1.72
C PRO A 56 28.98 -17.64 2.84
N LEU A 57 28.77 -16.36 3.23
CA LEU A 57 29.57 -15.71 4.26
C LEU A 57 29.23 -16.21 5.67
N GLY A 58 27.96 -16.46 5.93
CA GLY A 58 27.44 -16.97 7.21
C GLY A 58 26.73 -18.30 7.06
N SER A 59 26.10 -18.74 8.14
CA SER A 59 25.43 -20.04 8.23
C SER A 59 23.93 -20.03 7.85
N VAL A 60 23.37 -18.86 7.62
CA VAL A 60 21.93 -18.72 7.28
C VAL A 60 21.74 -19.09 5.82
N TYR A 61 21.14 -20.24 5.57
CA TYR A 61 20.80 -20.68 4.22
C TYR A 61 19.63 -19.89 3.65
N GLN A 62 19.77 -19.42 2.42
CA GLN A 62 18.72 -18.78 1.66
C GLN A 62 18.76 -19.27 0.22
N ALA A 63 17.62 -19.77 -0.28
CA ALA A 63 17.45 -20.18 -1.66
C ALA A 63 15.98 -20.04 -2.07
N GLY A 64 15.75 -19.85 -3.36
CA GLY A 64 14.42 -19.81 -3.96
C GLY A 64 14.52 -20.05 -5.46
N THR A 65 13.68 -20.93 -5.99
CA THR A 65 13.69 -21.30 -7.43
C THR A 65 13.56 -20.07 -8.34
N LEU A 66 12.78 -19.06 -7.93
CA LEU A 66 12.56 -17.84 -8.69
C LEU A 66 13.47 -16.68 -8.27
N SER A 67 14.39 -16.90 -7.31
CA SER A 67 15.33 -15.85 -6.87
C SER A 67 16.21 -15.41 -8.03
N GLY A 68 16.26 -14.11 -8.28
CA GLY A 68 17.01 -13.51 -9.37
C GLY A 68 16.49 -13.85 -10.77
N ASN A 69 15.21 -14.26 -10.91
CA ASN A 69 14.61 -14.48 -12.22
C ASN A 69 14.79 -13.25 -13.11
N PRO A 70 15.43 -13.38 -14.30
CA PRO A 70 15.81 -12.22 -15.12
C PRO A 70 14.60 -11.39 -15.58
N CYS A 71 13.46 -12.01 -15.86
CA CYS A 71 12.25 -11.27 -16.26
C CYS A 71 11.70 -10.46 -15.09
N ALA A 72 11.65 -11.05 -13.89
CA ALA A 72 11.17 -10.37 -12.70
C ALA A 72 12.11 -9.21 -12.27
N VAL A 73 13.42 -9.43 -12.36
CA VAL A 73 14.41 -8.38 -12.08
C VAL A 73 14.32 -7.25 -13.10
N ALA A 74 14.19 -7.55 -14.39
CA ALA A 74 14.04 -6.55 -15.45
C ALA A 74 12.76 -5.71 -15.25
N ALA A 75 11.63 -6.35 -14.94
CA ALA A 75 10.36 -5.67 -14.65
C ALA A 75 10.48 -4.76 -13.41
N GLY A 76 11.14 -5.24 -12.35
CA GLY A 76 11.38 -4.45 -11.13
C GLY A 76 12.25 -3.22 -11.40
N ILE A 77 13.36 -3.39 -12.11
CA ILE A 77 14.26 -2.27 -12.49
C ILE A 77 13.48 -1.22 -13.29
N GLU A 78 12.71 -1.65 -14.28
CA GLU A 78 11.95 -0.72 -15.12
C GLU A 78 10.85 -0.01 -14.32
N THR A 79 10.16 -0.69 -13.42
CA THR A 79 9.17 -0.07 -12.53
C THR A 79 9.77 1.03 -11.67
N ILE A 80 10.93 0.77 -11.06
CA ILE A 80 11.63 1.77 -10.24
C ILE A 80 12.06 2.96 -11.10
N ARG A 81 12.64 2.71 -12.28
CA ARG A 81 13.02 3.78 -13.22
C ARG A 81 11.84 4.65 -13.63
N GLN A 82 10.68 4.05 -13.90
CA GLN A 82 9.47 4.80 -14.23
C GLN A 82 9.02 5.68 -13.06
N ILE A 83 8.98 5.14 -11.84
CA ILE A 83 8.65 5.91 -10.64
C ILE A 83 9.58 7.11 -10.48
N GLU A 84 10.89 6.90 -10.62
CA GLU A 84 11.89 7.96 -10.51
C GLU A 84 11.83 9.00 -11.65
N SER A 85 11.37 8.60 -12.82
CA SER A 85 11.30 9.48 -14.01
C SER A 85 10.07 10.39 -14.01
N ILE A 86 9.04 10.08 -13.22
CA ILE A 86 7.81 10.87 -13.19
C ILE A 86 7.93 11.99 -12.15
N PRO A 87 7.90 13.27 -12.57
CA PRO A 87 7.93 14.39 -11.64
C PRO A 87 6.73 14.36 -10.68
N ASN A 88 6.97 14.65 -9.41
CA ASN A 88 5.93 14.75 -8.38
C ASN A 88 5.05 13.49 -8.26
N PHE A 89 5.63 12.31 -8.50
CA PHE A 89 4.88 11.04 -8.49
C PHE A 89 4.11 10.81 -7.19
N TYR A 90 4.75 11.02 -6.05
CA TYR A 90 4.12 10.78 -4.75
C TYR A 90 3.17 11.90 -4.33
N GLU A 91 3.44 13.14 -4.71
CA GLU A 91 2.55 14.27 -4.50
C GLU A 91 1.24 14.10 -5.28
N GLU A 92 1.32 13.58 -6.50
CA GLU A 92 0.13 13.31 -7.31
C GLU A 92 -0.70 12.15 -6.74
N LEU A 93 -0.05 11.09 -6.26
CA LEU A 93 -0.72 10.00 -5.54
C LEU A 93 -1.41 10.51 -4.27
N ASP A 94 -0.75 11.37 -3.51
CA ASP A 94 -1.32 11.95 -2.28
C ASP A 94 -2.52 12.85 -2.61
N ARG A 95 -2.43 13.69 -3.65
CA ARG A 95 -3.52 14.54 -4.13
C ARG A 95 -4.77 13.72 -4.46
N LYS A 96 -4.63 12.69 -5.31
CA LYS A 96 -5.74 11.80 -5.69
C LYS A 96 -6.35 11.10 -4.48
N SER A 97 -5.49 10.61 -3.59
CA SER A 97 -5.93 9.91 -2.38
C SER A 97 -6.66 10.85 -1.40
N ALA A 98 -6.19 12.08 -1.27
CA ALA A 98 -6.83 13.09 -0.43
C ALA A 98 -8.24 13.47 -0.93
N MET A 99 -8.46 13.50 -2.24
CA MET A 99 -9.80 13.75 -2.81
C MET A 99 -10.79 12.66 -2.40
N ILE A 100 -10.39 11.38 -2.47
CA ILE A 100 -11.23 10.25 -2.03
C ILE A 100 -11.45 10.30 -0.51
N GLU A 101 -10.38 10.55 0.28
CA GLU A 101 -10.49 10.70 1.73
C GLU A 101 -11.51 11.77 2.12
N ASN A 102 -11.46 12.93 1.45
CA ASN A 102 -12.38 14.03 1.72
C ASN A 102 -13.84 13.64 1.44
N ALA A 103 -14.12 13.00 0.31
CA ALA A 103 -15.46 12.50 0.00
C ALA A 103 -15.99 11.50 1.04
N ILE A 104 -15.13 10.59 1.51
CA ILE A 104 -15.48 9.64 2.58
C ILE A 104 -15.83 10.38 3.88
N ARG A 105 -15.03 11.39 4.26
CA ARG A 105 -15.27 12.19 5.47
C ARG A 105 -16.51 13.07 5.36
N GLU A 106 -16.75 13.70 4.22
CA GLU A 106 -17.95 14.50 3.95
C GLU A 106 -19.22 13.66 4.01
N LYS A 107 -19.10 12.36 3.67
CA LYS A 107 -20.17 11.36 3.85
C LYS A 107 -20.41 10.97 5.32
N GLY A 108 -19.59 11.46 6.24
CA GLY A 108 -19.67 11.11 7.65
C GLY A 108 -19.07 9.75 7.99
N LEU A 109 -18.31 9.14 7.08
CA LEU A 109 -17.64 7.87 7.30
C LEU A 109 -16.24 8.08 7.88
N ASN A 110 -15.80 7.11 8.68
CA ASN A 110 -14.46 7.14 9.26
C ASN A 110 -13.45 6.52 8.29
N VAL A 111 -12.32 7.18 8.10
CA VAL A 111 -11.25 6.71 7.21
C VAL A 111 -9.88 6.95 7.83
N ASN A 112 -9.04 5.93 7.78
CA ASN A 112 -7.61 6.06 8.04
C ASN A 112 -6.88 6.08 6.71
N ARG A 113 -5.98 7.06 6.52
CA ARG A 113 -5.14 7.18 5.33
C ARG A 113 -3.67 7.39 5.70
N CYS A 114 -2.79 6.79 4.90
CA CYS A 114 -1.35 7.02 4.91
C CYS A 114 -0.86 7.02 3.45
N GLY A 115 -0.51 8.19 2.92
CA GLY A 115 -0.19 8.35 1.50
C GLY A 115 -1.34 7.85 0.61
N SER A 116 -1.04 6.89 -0.27
CA SER A 116 -2.02 6.28 -1.18
C SER A 116 -2.73 5.03 -0.63
N LEU A 117 -2.53 4.73 0.65
CA LEU A 117 -3.23 3.64 1.34
C LEU A 117 -4.36 4.21 2.19
N MET A 118 -5.53 3.58 2.17
CA MET A 118 -6.64 3.98 3.04
C MET A 118 -7.56 2.82 3.38
N THR A 119 -8.27 2.94 4.50
CA THR A 119 -9.32 1.99 4.91
C THR A 119 -10.49 2.76 5.48
N VAL A 120 -11.71 2.41 5.05
CA VAL A 120 -12.96 2.94 5.59
C VAL A 120 -13.43 2.07 6.73
N PHE A 121 -13.84 2.70 7.83
CA PHE A 121 -14.38 2.02 9.01
C PHE A 121 -15.78 2.54 9.36
N PHE A 122 -16.63 1.65 9.80
CA PHE A 122 -18.00 1.96 10.22
C PHE A 122 -18.09 1.92 11.75
N ASN A 123 -17.70 3.03 12.36
CA ASN A 123 -17.74 3.31 13.79
C ASN A 123 -17.73 4.82 14.00
N ASP A 124 -17.99 5.28 15.24
CA ASP A 124 -18.10 6.69 15.58
C ASP A 124 -16.74 7.34 15.90
N GLU A 125 -15.71 6.55 16.21
CA GLU A 125 -14.39 7.04 16.60
C GLU A 125 -13.30 6.60 15.62
N ARG A 126 -12.19 7.36 15.60
CA ARG A 126 -11.03 7.02 14.80
C ARG A 126 -10.39 5.71 15.27
N VAL A 127 -10.22 4.77 14.37
CA VAL A 127 -9.56 3.48 14.63
C VAL A 127 -8.04 3.68 14.76
N LYS A 128 -7.46 3.20 15.87
CA LYS A 128 -6.03 3.33 16.19
C LYS A 128 -5.36 1.99 16.48
N SER A 129 -6.15 0.93 16.66
CA SER A 129 -5.67 -0.40 17.00
C SER A 129 -6.45 -1.48 16.25
N TYR A 130 -5.90 -2.69 16.24
CA TYR A 130 -6.57 -3.85 15.66
C TYR A 130 -7.86 -4.20 16.42
N ASP A 131 -7.87 -4.08 17.76
CA ASP A 131 -9.07 -4.36 18.55
C ASP A 131 -10.20 -3.37 18.25
N GLU A 132 -9.87 -2.09 18.06
CA GLU A 132 -10.84 -1.09 17.60
C GLU A 132 -11.34 -1.39 16.18
N ALA A 133 -10.46 -1.83 15.26
CA ALA A 133 -10.87 -2.25 13.93
C ALA A 133 -11.83 -3.46 13.99
N ARG A 134 -11.56 -4.44 14.85
CA ARG A 134 -12.44 -5.59 15.05
C ARG A 134 -13.81 -5.22 15.62
N ALA A 135 -13.89 -4.16 16.41
CA ALA A 135 -15.12 -3.67 17.00
C ALA A 135 -16.02 -2.90 16.02
N CYS A 136 -15.49 -2.52 14.84
CA CYS A 136 -16.24 -1.82 13.82
C CYS A 136 -17.35 -2.68 13.20
N ASN A 137 -18.37 -2.05 12.66
CA ASN A 137 -19.53 -2.73 12.05
C ASN A 137 -19.17 -3.28 10.65
N THR A 138 -18.74 -4.53 10.60
CA THR A 138 -18.36 -5.22 9.34
C THR A 138 -19.55 -5.47 8.41
N GLU A 139 -20.77 -5.54 8.93
CA GLU A 139 -21.98 -5.67 8.11
C GLU A 139 -22.25 -4.39 7.32
N SER A 140 -22.09 -3.22 7.96
CA SER A 140 -22.17 -1.92 7.29
C SER A 140 -21.08 -1.75 6.25
N TYR A 141 -19.85 -2.20 6.54
CA TYR A 141 -18.78 -2.25 5.54
C TYR A 141 -19.17 -3.13 4.34
N GLY A 142 -19.76 -4.28 4.57
CA GLY A 142 -20.26 -5.17 3.52
C GLY A 142 -21.36 -4.55 2.66
N ARG A 143 -22.23 -3.69 3.22
CA ARG A 143 -23.20 -2.90 2.44
C ARG A 143 -22.51 -1.86 1.58
N TYR A 144 -21.57 -1.12 2.17
CA TYR A 144 -20.74 -0.14 1.45
C TYR A 144 -19.96 -0.79 0.29
N TYR A 145 -19.28 -1.89 0.53
CA TYR A 145 -18.57 -2.64 -0.50
C TYR A 145 -19.47 -3.03 -1.68
N ARG A 146 -20.67 -3.59 -1.39
CA ARG A 146 -21.61 -3.97 -2.45
C ARG A 146 -22.11 -2.77 -3.24
N HIS A 147 -22.35 -1.64 -2.58
CA HIS A 147 -22.73 -0.40 -3.24
C HIS A 147 -21.63 0.09 -4.17
N MET A 148 -20.38 0.15 -3.70
CA MET A 148 -19.24 0.54 -4.52
C MET A 148 -19.06 -0.39 -5.73
N LEU A 149 -19.19 -1.71 -5.52
CA LEU A 149 -19.10 -2.69 -6.60
C LEU A 149 -20.21 -2.51 -7.64
N GLN A 150 -21.45 -2.27 -7.21
CA GLN A 150 -22.59 -1.98 -8.11
C GLN A 150 -22.42 -0.68 -8.89
N SER A 151 -21.70 0.28 -8.31
CA SER A 151 -21.32 1.54 -8.97
C SER A 151 -20.11 1.38 -9.90
N GLY A 152 -19.58 0.17 -10.07
CA GLY A 152 -18.44 -0.13 -10.92
C GLY A 152 -17.07 0.14 -10.27
N ILE A 153 -17.03 0.35 -8.97
CA ILE A 153 -15.80 0.60 -8.20
C ILE A 153 -15.46 -0.64 -7.37
N TYR A 154 -14.39 -1.32 -7.76
CA TYR A 154 -13.91 -2.49 -7.03
C TYR A 154 -12.96 -2.07 -5.91
N THR A 155 -13.45 -2.10 -4.68
CA THR A 155 -12.67 -1.83 -3.47
C THR A 155 -12.27 -3.13 -2.76
N ALA A 156 -11.54 -3.05 -1.65
CA ALA A 156 -11.25 -4.23 -0.83
C ALA A 156 -12.55 -4.85 -0.28
N PRO A 157 -12.74 -6.16 -0.36
CA PRO A 157 -13.97 -6.82 0.11
C PRO A 157 -14.06 -6.90 1.64
N SER A 158 -13.00 -6.56 2.35
CA SER A 158 -12.91 -6.59 3.81
C SER A 158 -12.31 -5.29 4.34
N GLN A 159 -12.86 -4.78 5.45
CA GLN A 159 -12.29 -3.61 6.15
C GLN A 159 -10.89 -3.87 6.75
N PHE A 160 -10.47 -5.12 6.82
CA PHE A 160 -9.13 -5.50 7.29
C PHE A 160 -8.08 -5.44 6.18
N GLU A 161 -8.48 -5.03 4.99
CA GLU A 161 -7.59 -4.81 3.86
C GLU A 161 -7.57 -3.34 3.44
N ALA A 162 -6.38 -2.83 3.13
CA ALA A 162 -6.24 -1.47 2.65
C ALA A 162 -6.65 -1.35 1.17
N MET A 163 -7.28 -0.24 0.83
CA MET A 163 -7.46 0.22 -0.54
C MET A 163 -6.22 0.99 -0.98
N PHE A 164 -5.94 0.95 -2.28
CA PHE A 164 -4.76 1.58 -2.87
C PHE A 164 -5.14 2.48 -4.04
N VAL A 165 -4.71 3.73 -3.98
CA VAL A 165 -4.75 4.60 -5.15
C VAL A 165 -3.47 4.39 -5.96
N SER A 166 -3.62 4.16 -7.25
CA SER A 166 -2.53 3.96 -8.20
C SER A 166 -2.33 5.21 -9.06
N TYR A 167 -1.10 5.42 -9.52
CA TYR A 167 -0.81 6.47 -10.50
C TYR A 167 -1.58 6.29 -11.80
N ALA A 168 -1.91 5.04 -12.17
CA ALA A 168 -2.71 4.70 -13.34
C ALA A 168 -4.18 5.12 -13.27
N HIS A 169 -4.73 5.40 -12.08
CA HIS A 169 -6.07 5.98 -11.98
C HIS A 169 -6.07 7.39 -12.57
N SER A 170 -6.93 7.61 -13.56
CA SER A 170 -7.16 8.94 -14.12
C SER A 170 -7.95 9.84 -13.16
N ASP A 171 -7.98 11.14 -13.42
CA ASP A 171 -8.87 12.04 -12.66
C ASP A 171 -10.34 11.67 -12.85
N GLU A 172 -10.72 11.09 -14.00
CA GLU A 172 -12.07 10.57 -14.26
C GLU A 172 -12.38 9.37 -13.35
N ASP A 173 -11.43 8.44 -13.15
CA ASP A 173 -11.62 7.31 -12.22
C ASP A 173 -11.79 7.80 -10.78
N ILE A 174 -11.03 8.81 -10.39
CA ILE A 174 -11.17 9.43 -9.06
C ILE A 174 -12.53 10.10 -8.92
N ALA A 175 -12.99 10.86 -9.92
CA ALA A 175 -14.30 11.50 -9.92
C ALA A 175 -15.45 10.47 -9.83
N LYS A 176 -15.41 9.41 -10.60
CA LYS A 176 -16.38 8.30 -10.52
C LYS A 176 -16.40 7.64 -9.15
N THR A 177 -15.21 7.47 -8.54
CA THR A 177 -15.10 6.90 -7.20
C THR A 177 -15.76 7.82 -6.16
N ILE A 178 -15.56 9.12 -6.27
CA ILE A 178 -16.18 10.13 -5.40
C ILE A 178 -17.70 10.11 -5.56
N GLU A 179 -18.22 10.12 -6.81
CA GLU A 179 -19.65 10.03 -7.09
C GLU A 179 -20.29 8.77 -6.47
N ALA A 180 -19.60 7.64 -6.57
CA ALA A 180 -20.05 6.40 -5.94
C ALA A 180 -20.11 6.52 -4.40
N ILE A 181 -19.12 7.16 -3.78
CA ILE A 181 -19.12 7.42 -2.33
C ILE A 181 -20.26 8.35 -1.92
N GLU A 182 -20.45 9.45 -2.63
CA GLU A 182 -21.50 10.44 -2.37
C GLU A 182 -22.92 9.87 -2.51
N SER A 183 -23.12 8.92 -3.43
CA SER A 183 -24.41 8.26 -3.63
C SER A 183 -24.73 7.16 -2.61
N TYR A 184 -23.79 6.72 -1.79
CA TYR A 184 -24.00 5.73 -0.73
C TYR A 184 -25.00 6.25 0.32
N ARG A 185 -25.98 5.40 0.72
CA ARG A 185 -27.07 5.73 1.66
C ARG A 185 -27.06 4.82 2.88
#